data_c884211abf9da35b14b2ee2a091f42ee
#
_entry.id   c884211abf9da35b14b2ee2a091f42ee
#
_cell.length_a   1.000
_cell.length_b   1.000
_cell.length_c   1.000
_cell.angle_alpha   90.00
_cell.angle_beta   90.00
_cell.angle_gamma   90.00
#
_symmetry.space_group_name_H-M   'P 1'
#
loop_
_entity.id
_entity.type
_entity.pdbx_description
1 polymer ?
#
loop_
_entity_poly.entity_id
_entity_poly.type
_entity_poly.pdbx_seq_one_letter_code
_entity_poly.pdbx_strand_id
1 'polypeptide(L)' 'MPTDSHERAAEFHELAAHAHRVAAVHHDKEDHLTGHELSKQAFEMSLRAHKASEFAHQKSQNAAKKPSK' A
#
# COMPACT_ATOMS: atom_id res chain seq x y z
N MET A 1 -0.41 4.27 18.25
CA MET A 1 -0.59 5.71 17.95
C MET A 1 -1.10 5.88 16.54
N PRO A 2 -2.08 6.77 16.33
CA PRO A 2 -2.60 6.98 14.96
C PRO A 2 -1.51 7.39 13.96
N THR A 3 -0.54 8.17 14.42
CA THR A 3 0.57 8.60 13.58
C THR A 3 1.36 7.41 13.04
N ASP A 4 1.63 6.43 13.90
CA ASP A 4 2.38 5.25 13.48
C ASP A 4 1.64 4.45 12.42
N SER A 5 0.31 4.34 12.55
CA SER A 5 -0.50 3.62 11.58
C SER A 5 -0.49 4.31 10.23
N HIS A 6 -0.57 5.64 10.22
CA HIS A 6 -0.52 6.40 8.98
C HIS A 6 0.86 6.35 8.34
N GLU A 7 1.92 6.39 9.14
CA GLU A 7 3.27 6.24 8.62
C GLU A 7 3.47 4.87 7.98
N ARG A 8 2.97 3.83 8.62
CA ARG A 8 3.06 2.49 8.09
C ARG A 8 2.28 2.36 6.76
N ALA A 9 1.09 2.97 6.71
CA ALA A 9 0.31 2.97 5.48
C ALA A 9 1.08 3.67 4.36
N ALA A 10 1.73 4.79 4.66
CA ALA A 10 2.53 5.51 3.67
C ALA A 10 3.66 4.65 3.15
N GLU A 11 4.34 3.92 4.02
CA GLU A 11 5.41 3.01 3.62
C GLU A 11 4.89 1.93 2.68
N PHE A 12 3.75 1.34 2.99
CA PHE A 12 3.16 0.32 2.12
C PHE A 12 2.77 0.89 0.77
N HIS A 13 2.24 2.12 0.74
CA HIS A 13 1.89 2.77 -0.54
C HIS A 13 3.14 3.05 -1.37
N GLU A 14 4.23 3.46 -0.74
CA GLU A 14 5.49 3.70 -1.44
C GLU A 14 6.05 2.40 -2.02
N LEU A 15 5.98 1.31 -1.26
CA LEU A 15 6.41 0.00 -1.75
C LEU A 15 5.56 -0.45 -2.93
N ALA A 16 4.24 -0.24 -2.84
CA ALA A 16 3.35 -0.61 -3.93
C ALA A 16 3.66 0.21 -5.19
N ALA A 17 3.90 1.51 -5.04
CA ALA A 17 4.25 2.37 -6.17
C ALA A 17 5.54 1.91 -6.82
N HIS A 18 6.54 1.55 -6.01
CA HIS A 18 7.81 1.05 -6.52
C HIS A 18 7.60 -0.25 -7.30
N ALA A 19 6.80 -1.17 -6.74
CA ALA A 19 6.53 -2.45 -7.39
C ALA A 19 5.85 -2.27 -8.73
N HIS A 20 4.90 -1.32 -8.81
CA HIS A 20 4.23 -1.02 -10.07
C HIS A 20 5.19 -0.45 -11.10
N ARG A 21 6.11 0.42 -10.68
CA ARG A 21 7.10 0.98 -11.59
C ARG A 21 8.04 -0.09 -12.13
N VAL A 22 8.47 -1.01 -11.27
CA VAL A 22 9.34 -2.11 -11.70
C VAL A 22 8.61 -3.01 -12.69
N ALA A 23 7.34 -3.30 -12.42
CA ALA A 23 6.54 -4.11 -13.33
C ALA A 23 6.43 -3.45 -14.71
N ALA A 24 6.21 -2.14 -14.74
CA ALA A 24 6.11 -1.40 -16.00
C ALA A 24 7.39 -1.49 -16.81
N VAL A 25 8.54 -1.37 -16.13
CA VAL A 25 9.84 -1.47 -16.81
C VAL A 25 10.00 -2.82 -17.49
N HIS A 26 9.64 -3.90 -16.81
CA HIS A 26 9.77 -5.24 -17.38
C HIS A 26 8.80 -5.48 -18.52
N HIS A 27 7.58 -4.95 -18.45
CA HIS A 27 6.64 -5.03 -19.56
C HIS A 27 7.18 -4.30 -20.79
N ASP A 28 7.74 -3.11 -20.59
CA ASP A 28 8.29 -2.31 -21.68
C ASP A 28 9.46 -3.00 -22.38
N LYS A 29 10.20 -3.83 -21.65
CA LYS A 29 11.33 -4.57 -22.22
C LYS A 29 10.91 -5.91 -22.81
N GLU A 30 9.64 -6.13 -22.98
CA GLU A 30 9.10 -7.36 -23.55
C GLU A 30 9.40 -8.61 -22.71
N ASP A 31 9.68 -8.41 -21.42
CA ASP A 31 9.89 -9.52 -20.50
C ASP A 31 8.52 -9.83 -19.87
N HIS A 32 7.65 -10.43 -20.67
CA HIS A 32 6.26 -10.59 -20.29
C HIS A 32 6.04 -11.49 -19.09
N LEU A 33 6.80 -12.58 -18.97
CA LEU A 33 6.64 -13.48 -17.83
C LEU A 33 7.01 -12.81 -16.52
N THR A 34 8.17 -12.17 -16.49
CA THR A 34 8.61 -11.45 -15.31
C THR A 34 7.69 -10.27 -15.02
N GLY A 35 7.31 -9.54 -16.08
CA GLY A 35 6.37 -8.43 -15.94
C GLY A 35 5.05 -8.86 -15.35
N HIS A 36 4.53 -10.01 -15.78
CA HIS A 36 3.28 -10.54 -15.24
C HIS A 36 3.42 -10.87 -13.76
N GLU A 37 4.49 -11.55 -13.38
CA GLU A 37 4.76 -11.87 -11.98
C GLU A 37 4.88 -10.62 -11.12
N LEU A 38 5.62 -9.62 -11.63
CA LEU A 38 5.80 -8.37 -10.91
C LEU A 38 4.49 -7.59 -10.80
N SER A 39 3.65 -7.65 -11.84
CA SER A 39 2.34 -7.03 -11.79
C SER A 39 1.47 -7.65 -10.70
N LYS A 40 1.53 -8.97 -10.59
CA LYS A 40 0.80 -9.68 -9.55
C LYS A 40 1.27 -9.28 -8.16
N GLN A 41 2.60 -9.21 -7.98
CA GLN A 41 3.18 -8.77 -6.72
C GLN A 41 2.78 -7.33 -6.40
N ALA A 42 2.80 -6.46 -7.40
CA ALA A 42 2.41 -5.07 -7.22
C ALA A 42 0.94 -4.96 -6.79
N PHE A 43 0.08 -5.78 -7.38
CA PHE A 43 -1.32 -5.82 -6.99
C PHE A 43 -1.47 -6.23 -5.53
N GLU A 44 -0.75 -7.27 -5.12
CA GLU A 44 -0.78 -7.72 -3.72
C GLU A 44 -0.29 -6.65 -2.77
N MET A 45 0.78 -5.93 -3.15
CA MET A 45 1.29 -4.82 -2.36
C MET A 45 0.25 -3.70 -2.24
N SER A 46 -0.47 -3.42 -3.33
CA SER A 46 -1.52 -2.41 -3.32
C SER A 46 -2.65 -2.78 -2.39
N LEU A 47 -3.01 -4.06 -2.35
CA LEU A 47 -4.02 -4.54 -1.41
C LEU A 47 -3.58 -4.34 0.03
N ARG A 48 -2.32 -4.64 0.33
CA ARG A 48 -1.78 -4.44 1.66
C ARG A 48 -1.78 -2.96 2.04
N ALA A 49 -1.42 -2.11 1.10
CA ALA A 49 -1.42 -0.67 1.34
C ALA A 49 -2.84 -0.17 1.62
N HIS A 50 -3.80 -0.66 0.87
CA HIS A 50 -5.20 -0.30 1.06
C HIS A 50 -5.68 -0.72 2.45
N LYS A 51 -5.36 -1.95 2.86
CA LYS A 51 -5.75 -2.43 4.18
C LYS A 51 -5.09 -1.64 5.29
N ALA A 52 -3.83 -1.26 5.11
CA ALA A 52 -3.12 -0.44 6.09
C ALA A 52 -3.76 0.93 6.20
N SER A 53 -4.19 1.52 5.07
CA SER A 53 -4.89 2.80 5.07
C SER A 53 -6.24 2.70 5.78
N GLU A 54 -6.98 1.62 5.52
CA GLU A 54 -8.26 1.40 6.20
C GLU A 54 -8.06 1.29 7.72
N PHE A 55 -7.05 0.56 8.12
CA PHE A 55 -6.75 0.38 9.53
C PHE A 55 -6.39 1.72 10.18
N ALA A 56 -5.54 2.51 9.53
CA ALA A 56 -5.15 3.82 10.04
C ALA A 56 -6.34 4.76 10.13
N HIS A 57 -7.21 4.71 9.12
CA HIS A 57 -8.43 5.53 9.12
C HIS A 57 -9.35 5.15 10.27
N GLN A 58 -9.54 3.86 10.48
CA GLN A 58 -10.38 3.38 11.60
C GLN A 58 -9.82 3.81 12.94
N LYS A 59 -8.51 3.73 13.11
CA LYS A 59 -7.89 4.16 14.36
C LYS A 59 -8.07 5.65 14.57
N SER A 60 -7.95 6.44 13.52
CA SER A 60 -8.17 7.88 13.61
C SER A 60 -9.62 8.20 13.96
N GLN A 61 -10.55 7.50 13.35
CA GLN A 61 -11.97 7.67 13.66
C GLN A 61 -12.27 7.30 15.11
N ASN A 62 -11.72 6.20 15.57
CA ASN A 62 -11.93 5.75 16.94
C ASN A 62 -11.38 6.76 17.94
N ALA A 63 -10.22 7.33 17.65
CA ALA A 63 -9.63 8.35 18.52
C ALA A 63 -10.51 9.60 18.56
N ALA A 64 -11.05 9.99 17.39
CA ALA A 64 -11.92 11.15 17.31
C ALA A 64 -13.27 10.92 18.02
N LYS A 65 -13.75 9.69 17.99
CA LYS A 65 -15.02 9.34 18.63
C LYS A 65 -14.92 9.13 20.13
N LYS A 66 -13.71 8.99 20.63
CA LYS A 66 -13.56 8.82 22.06
C LYS A 66 -14.11 10.03 22.77
N PRO A 67 -15.01 9.81 23.72
CA PRO A 67 -15.54 10.95 24.44
C PRO A 67 -14.42 11.64 25.20
N SER A 68 -14.40 12.94 25.09
CA SER A 68 -13.40 13.71 25.81
C SER A 68 -13.86 13.90 27.23
N LYS A 69 -13.87 12.91 27.95
CA LYS A 69 -14.32 13.01 29.34
C LYS A 69 -13.19 13.38 30.25
#